data_3a30380586c474bede78e593966042d9
#
_entry.id   3a30380586c474bede78e593966042d9
#
_cell.length_a   1.000
_cell.length_b   1.000
_cell.length_c   1.000
_cell.angle_alpha   90.00
_cell.angle_beta   90.00
_cell.angle_gamma   90.00
#
_symmetry.space_group_name_H-M   'P 1'
#
loop_
_entity.id
_entity.type
_entity.pdbx_description
1 polymer ?
#
loop_
_entity_poly.entity_id
_entity_poly.type
_entity_poly.pdbx_seq_one_letter_code
_entity_poly.pdbx_strand_id
1 'polypeptide(L)'
;MNQIVSLAISAALAGALLSGCAMQPDTSGGPGQEFQSSAGAQTAWSAEIRRTRDGIPHIRAADWGSLGFGFGYAQAQDNLCTLADAFVTYRGERSAYFGPEARPPASATFGQPRNIDADFFFRLMGEQAAVDRYRAAQPAELRNLIDGFANGYNRYLTDLNAGAFPNAHAACRGKPWVGKIGADDIYLRLIAANLAVGSVRFLTPIAIAHPPKRGDSASPAASAGSPGALESLRFSIGEHPGIGSNALAFGAPVTRDKRSILFGNPHWFWRGPDRFYQAQLTIPGQVNVAGVSFLGVPLIVLGFNENIAWTHTVSSARRFGIFQLTLDPADPTRYLVDGRSEAMTPVALTVRSRRADGAYESVSRTLYRTRFGPVVDLSPMAQGLGWGTQRAYALADVNIDNARAFQNFFAWNQARSLNDFMAIQKRYAAMPWANTFAIGRGDERVWFADIGPIPNVPDALAESCTTPAGRAFAGRVPGVPFLDGSKSACAWRVDSTSVQPGALSVEQLPSTVRGDYVGNFNDSYWLTNANAPLSGYPRIAGATRVEQSLRTRCGHLLAARLQRERGGITREALESAVL
;
A
#
# COMPACT_ATOMS: atom_id res chain seq x y z
N MET A 1 -5.76 -39.59 1.03
CA MET A 1 -4.86 -39.82 2.18
C MET A 1 -4.35 -38.47 2.61
N ASN A 2 -4.85 -37.97 3.74
CA ASN A 2 -4.47 -36.67 4.30
C ASN A 2 -3.09 -36.79 4.96
N GLN A 3 -2.07 -36.18 4.37
CA GLN A 3 -0.84 -35.95 5.11
C GLN A 3 -1.02 -34.73 6.01
N ILE A 4 -1.26 -34.97 7.28
CA ILE A 4 -1.23 -33.94 8.32
C ILE A 4 0.25 -33.79 8.70
N VAL A 5 0.90 -32.75 8.21
CA VAL A 5 2.22 -32.37 8.74
C VAL A 5 1.94 -31.32 9.83
N SER A 6 1.88 -31.78 11.08
CA SER A 6 1.88 -30.89 12.25
C SER A 6 3.32 -30.50 12.54
N LEU A 7 3.72 -29.30 12.20
CA LEU A 7 4.99 -28.74 12.64
C LEU A 7 4.74 -27.89 13.88
N ALA A 8 5.05 -28.41 15.05
CA ALA A 8 5.20 -27.62 16.27
C ALA A 8 6.57 -26.94 16.22
N ILE A 9 6.61 -25.65 15.94
CA ILE A 9 7.85 -24.88 15.89
C ILE A 9 8.08 -24.28 17.27
N SER A 10 8.88 -24.98 18.10
CA SER A 10 9.36 -24.46 19.39
C SER A 10 10.76 -23.87 19.21
N ALA A 11 10.96 -22.64 19.64
CA ALA A 11 12.29 -22.04 19.73
C ALA A 11 12.94 -22.52 21.04
N ALA A 12 13.70 -23.60 20.99
CA ALA A 12 14.55 -24.04 22.11
C ALA A 12 15.96 -23.45 21.94
N LEU A 13 16.39 -22.64 22.90
CA LEU A 13 17.81 -22.28 23.07
C LEU A 13 18.51 -23.47 23.73
N ALA A 14 19.47 -24.10 23.04
CA ALA A 14 20.42 -25.03 23.61
C ALA A 14 21.50 -24.21 24.34
N GLY A 15 21.49 -24.25 25.68
CA GLY A 15 22.61 -23.81 26.50
C GLY A 15 23.69 -24.90 26.54
N ALA A 16 24.88 -24.61 26.04
CA ALA A 16 26.04 -25.45 26.20
C ALA A 16 26.64 -25.24 27.60
N LEU A 17 26.61 -26.28 28.43
CA LEU A 17 27.38 -26.41 29.69
C LEU A 17 28.83 -26.80 29.33
N LEU A 18 29.78 -25.93 29.63
CA LEU A 18 31.19 -26.29 29.71
C LEU A 18 31.60 -26.26 31.19
N SER A 19 31.91 -27.42 31.72
CA SER A 19 32.57 -27.61 32.99
C SER A 19 34.08 -27.33 32.84
N GLY A 20 34.65 -26.57 33.74
CA GLY A 20 36.09 -26.36 33.79
C GLY A 20 36.52 -25.78 35.13
N CYS A 21 37.41 -26.49 35.78
CA CYS A 21 37.99 -26.47 37.10
C CYS A 21 38.31 -25.14 37.79
N ALA A 22 38.21 -25.21 39.10
CA ALA A 22 38.49 -24.21 40.11
C ALA A 22 39.99 -23.87 40.27
N MET A 23 40.25 -22.57 40.59
CA MET A 23 41.33 -22.14 41.51
C MET A 23 40.88 -20.82 42.17
N GLN A 24 40.96 -20.78 43.52
CA GLN A 24 40.85 -19.62 44.39
C GLN A 24 42.25 -19.34 44.98
N PRO A 25 42.49 -18.24 45.75
CA PRO A 25 41.83 -16.93 45.84
C PRO A 25 42.84 -15.74 45.77
N ASP A 26 42.39 -14.51 45.67
CA ASP A 26 42.83 -13.45 46.62
C ASP A 26 41.90 -12.23 46.68
N THR A 27 41.81 -11.70 47.89
CA THR A 27 40.90 -10.68 48.39
C THR A 27 41.45 -9.26 48.21
N SER A 28 40.65 -8.29 47.77
CA SER A 28 40.55 -6.94 48.39
C SER A 28 39.60 -6.00 47.60
N GLY A 29 38.52 -5.59 48.21
CA GLY A 29 38.08 -4.23 48.48
C GLY A 29 37.42 -3.37 47.38
N GLY A 30 36.09 -3.15 47.48
CA GLY A 30 35.40 -1.97 46.98
C GLY A 30 33.99 -2.25 46.42
N PRO A 31 32.92 -1.50 46.78
CA PRO A 31 31.55 -1.84 46.35
C PRO A 31 31.32 -1.40 44.92
N GLY A 32 31.31 -2.35 43.99
CA GLY A 32 30.89 -2.18 42.60
C GLY A 32 29.38 -2.34 42.48
N GLN A 33 28.73 -1.37 41.88
CA GLN A 33 27.33 -1.43 41.48
C GLN A 33 27.08 -2.64 40.56
N GLU A 34 26.25 -3.57 41.03
CA GLU A 34 25.69 -4.62 40.18
C GLU A 34 24.73 -3.98 39.18
N PHE A 35 25.14 -3.92 37.91
CA PHE A 35 24.20 -3.78 36.82
C PHE A 35 23.53 -5.14 36.61
N GLN A 36 22.38 -5.35 37.21
CA GLN A 36 21.46 -6.39 36.80
C GLN A 36 20.92 -6.04 35.41
N SER A 37 21.48 -6.61 34.36
CA SER A 37 20.81 -6.70 33.08
C SER A 37 19.62 -7.63 33.26
N SER A 38 18.42 -7.08 33.42
CA SER A 38 17.18 -7.82 33.25
C SER A 38 17.07 -8.19 31.76
N ALA A 39 17.64 -9.31 31.38
CA ALA A 39 17.28 -10.01 30.16
C ALA A 39 15.81 -10.43 30.34
N GLY A 40 14.89 -9.63 29.86
CA GLY A 40 13.49 -9.97 29.75
C GLY A 40 13.41 -11.30 28.97
N ALA A 41 12.74 -12.29 29.53
CA ALA A 41 12.45 -13.53 28.85
C ALA A 41 11.78 -13.19 27.52
N GLN A 42 12.49 -13.35 26.40
CA GLN A 42 11.89 -13.28 25.07
C GLN A 42 10.84 -14.39 25.03
N THR A 43 9.57 -14.01 24.99
CA THR A 43 8.46 -14.95 24.79
C THR A 43 8.74 -15.74 23.53
N ALA A 44 8.91 -17.05 23.66
CA ALA A 44 9.15 -17.95 22.53
C ALA A 44 7.86 -18.00 21.70
N TRP A 45 7.86 -17.36 20.52
CA TRP A 45 6.72 -17.43 19.61
C TRP A 45 6.54 -18.84 19.06
N SER A 46 5.28 -19.30 19.03
CA SER A 46 4.92 -20.60 18.48
C SER A 46 3.57 -20.53 17.76
N ALA A 47 3.46 -21.24 16.64
CA ALA A 47 2.22 -21.33 15.87
C ALA A 47 2.08 -22.72 15.25
N GLU A 48 0.84 -23.18 15.13
CA GLU A 48 0.48 -24.36 14.36
C GLU A 48 0.14 -23.94 12.93
N ILE A 49 0.77 -24.56 11.92
CA ILE A 49 0.50 -24.34 10.50
C ILE A 49 -0.02 -25.66 9.92
N ARG A 50 -1.30 -25.67 9.58
CA ARG A 50 -1.93 -26.77 8.83
C ARG A 50 -2.17 -26.32 7.40
N ARG A 51 -1.90 -27.19 6.43
CA ARG A 51 -2.18 -26.88 5.02
C ARG A 51 -3.34 -27.71 4.51
N THR A 52 -4.22 -27.09 3.75
CA THR A 52 -5.25 -27.80 2.99
C THR A 52 -4.62 -28.66 1.91
N ARG A 53 -5.42 -29.51 1.27
CA ARG A 53 -4.98 -30.29 0.10
C ARG A 53 -4.37 -29.40 -0.99
N ASP A 54 -4.87 -28.20 -1.15
CA ASP A 54 -4.41 -27.24 -2.16
C ASP A 54 -3.28 -26.32 -1.65
N GLY A 55 -2.71 -26.61 -0.47
CA GLY A 55 -1.54 -25.92 0.09
C GLY A 55 -1.86 -24.64 0.86
N ILE A 56 -3.13 -24.23 1.01
CA ILE A 56 -3.51 -23.01 1.72
C ILE A 56 -3.20 -23.17 3.22
N PRO A 57 -2.38 -22.28 3.83
CA PRO A 57 -2.05 -22.38 5.24
C PRO A 57 -3.18 -21.88 6.13
N HIS A 58 -3.52 -22.68 7.12
CA HIS A 58 -4.32 -22.35 8.28
C HIS A 58 -3.39 -22.20 9.48
N ILE A 59 -3.28 -20.99 10.01
CA ILE A 59 -2.33 -20.62 11.05
C ILE A 59 -3.10 -20.37 12.34
N ARG A 60 -2.75 -21.13 13.38
CA ARG A 60 -3.35 -21.01 14.70
C ARG A 60 -2.28 -20.70 15.73
N ALA A 61 -2.55 -19.70 16.58
CA ALA A 61 -1.62 -19.27 17.62
C ALA A 61 -2.39 -18.83 18.88
N ALA A 62 -1.66 -18.58 19.97
CA ALA A 62 -2.22 -18.14 21.23
C ALA A 62 -2.29 -16.60 21.34
N ASP A 63 -1.46 -15.89 20.59
CA ASP A 63 -1.31 -14.44 20.64
C ASP A 63 -0.92 -13.85 19.28
N TRP A 64 -0.92 -12.53 19.17
CA TRP A 64 -0.65 -11.82 17.91
C TRP A 64 0.79 -11.99 17.42
N GLY A 65 1.79 -12.00 18.31
CA GLY A 65 3.18 -12.21 17.92
C GLY A 65 3.40 -13.62 17.35
N SER A 66 2.86 -14.62 18.02
CA SER A 66 2.86 -16.02 17.58
C SER A 66 2.09 -16.20 16.26
N LEU A 67 0.96 -15.51 16.07
CA LEU A 67 0.21 -15.53 14.81
C LEU A 67 1.05 -14.94 13.67
N GLY A 68 1.68 -13.79 13.90
CA GLY A 68 2.62 -13.17 12.95
C GLY A 68 3.77 -14.10 12.61
N PHE A 69 4.35 -14.76 13.60
CA PHE A 69 5.45 -15.73 13.43
C PHE A 69 5.05 -16.87 12.49
N GLY A 70 3.91 -17.50 12.73
CA GLY A 70 3.40 -18.55 11.83
C GLY A 70 3.12 -18.04 10.42
N PHE A 71 2.58 -16.82 10.28
CA PHE A 71 2.25 -16.25 8.98
C PHE A 71 3.49 -15.83 8.18
N GLY A 72 4.50 -15.24 8.82
CA GLY A 72 5.79 -14.91 8.21
C GLY A 72 6.55 -16.15 7.77
N TYR A 73 6.53 -17.23 8.58
CA TYR A 73 7.10 -18.52 8.24
C TYR A 73 6.44 -19.12 7.00
N ALA A 74 5.10 -19.17 6.97
CA ALA A 74 4.35 -19.73 5.85
C ALA A 74 4.56 -18.97 4.55
N GLN A 75 4.54 -17.62 4.60
CA GLN A 75 4.80 -16.80 3.42
C GLN A 75 6.24 -16.96 2.91
N ALA A 76 7.23 -17.03 3.81
CA ALA A 76 8.62 -17.27 3.43
C ALA A 76 8.82 -18.67 2.83
N GLN A 77 8.18 -19.69 3.40
CA GLN A 77 8.23 -21.05 2.88
C GLN A 77 7.73 -21.16 1.44
N ASP A 78 6.70 -20.38 1.08
CA ASP A 78 6.12 -20.44 -0.26
C ASP A 78 6.75 -19.41 -1.22
N ASN A 79 7.34 -18.29 -0.73
CA ASN A 79 7.62 -17.13 -1.54
C ASN A 79 8.94 -16.41 -1.21
N LEU A 80 9.93 -17.07 -0.63
CA LEU A 80 11.17 -16.46 -0.15
C LEU A 80 11.82 -15.53 -1.16
N CYS A 81 12.01 -15.98 -2.41
CA CYS A 81 12.70 -15.19 -3.44
C CYS A 81 11.97 -13.88 -3.75
N THR A 82 10.64 -13.92 -3.82
CA THR A 82 9.82 -12.72 -4.10
C THR A 82 9.82 -11.76 -2.89
N LEU A 83 9.74 -12.29 -1.67
CA LEU A 83 9.80 -11.49 -0.45
C LEU A 83 11.17 -10.82 -0.28
N ALA A 84 12.26 -11.57 -0.47
CA ALA A 84 13.62 -11.04 -0.35
C ALA A 84 13.90 -9.94 -1.39
N ASP A 85 13.50 -10.14 -2.66
CA ASP A 85 13.61 -9.10 -3.71
C ASP A 85 12.80 -7.85 -3.36
N ALA A 86 11.60 -8.02 -2.80
CA ALA A 86 10.76 -6.92 -2.36
C ALA A 86 11.40 -6.13 -1.21
N PHE A 87 11.95 -6.79 -0.19
CA PHE A 87 12.60 -6.11 0.93
C PHE A 87 13.86 -5.36 0.48
N VAL A 88 14.68 -5.94 -0.38
CA VAL A 88 15.82 -5.23 -1.01
C VAL A 88 15.35 -3.97 -1.74
N THR A 89 14.23 -4.08 -2.45
CA THR A 89 13.64 -2.94 -3.18
C THR A 89 13.24 -1.82 -2.22
N TYR A 90 12.46 -2.15 -1.20
CA TYR A 90 11.92 -1.13 -0.28
C TYR A 90 12.98 -0.53 0.65
N ARG A 91 14.11 -1.23 0.88
CA ARG A 91 15.31 -0.67 1.53
C ARG A 91 16.09 0.30 0.64
N GLY A 92 15.81 0.33 -0.67
CA GLY A 92 16.61 1.08 -1.64
C GLY A 92 18.02 0.51 -1.80
N GLU A 93 18.13 -0.80 -2.04
CA GLU A 93 19.40 -1.54 -2.12
C GLU A 93 19.58 -2.34 -3.41
N ARG A 94 18.68 -2.17 -4.39
CA ARG A 94 18.74 -2.93 -5.64
C ARG A 94 20.04 -2.74 -6.41
N SER A 95 20.56 -1.51 -6.46
CA SER A 95 21.80 -1.18 -7.17
C SER A 95 23.01 -1.94 -6.62
N ALA A 96 23.01 -2.25 -5.32
CA ALA A 96 24.09 -3.01 -4.68
C ALA A 96 24.13 -4.48 -5.11
N TYR A 97 22.99 -5.06 -5.44
CA TYR A 97 22.90 -6.49 -5.76
C TYR A 97 22.72 -6.76 -7.26
N PHE A 98 21.99 -5.91 -7.98
CA PHE A 98 21.58 -6.13 -9.35
C PHE A 98 22.19 -5.13 -10.35
N GLY A 99 22.95 -4.14 -9.86
CA GLY A 99 23.53 -3.06 -10.66
C GLY A 99 22.58 -1.87 -10.86
N PRO A 100 23.12 -0.64 -10.99
CA PRO A 100 22.35 0.61 -11.00
C PRO A 100 21.47 0.78 -12.25
N GLU A 101 21.96 0.36 -13.42
CA GLU A 101 21.27 0.53 -14.70
C GLU A 101 20.27 -0.59 -15.01
N ALA A 102 20.37 -1.72 -14.31
CA ALA A 102 19.42 -2.80 -14.46
C ALA A 102 18.02 -2.38 -13.96
N ARG A 103 17.01 -3.13 -14.40
CA ARG A 103 15.60 -2.86 -14.08
C ARG A 103 15.01 -4.01 -13.29
N PRO A 104 14.01 -3.76 -12.44
CA PRO A 104 13.25 -4.82 -11.79
C PRO A 104 12.61 -5.76 -12.83
N PRO A 105 12.26 -7.00 -12.44
CA PRO A 105 11.45 -7.87 -13.29
C PRO A 105 10.14 -7.21 -13.70
N ALA A 106 9.59 -7.59 -14.87
CA ALA A 106 8.28 -7.08 -15.34
C ALA A 106 7.11 -7.38 -14.37
N SER A 107 7.31 -8.33 -13.45
CA SER A 107 6.37 -8.63 -12.36
C SER A 107 6.43 -7.65 -11.19
N ALA A 108 7.36 -6.70 -11.18
CA ALA A 108 7.39 -5.63 -10.19
C ALA A 108 6.23 -4.66 -10.43
N THR A 109 5.44 -4.42 -9.41
CA THR A 109 4.19 -3.65 -9.51
C THR A 109 4.39 -2.14 -9.51
N PHE A 110 5.60 -1.68 -9.21
CA PHE A 110 6.04 -0.28 -9.29
C PHE A 110 6.69 0.10 -10.65
N GLY A 111 6.49 -0.73 -11.69
CA GLY A 111 7.04 -0.51 -13.02
C GLY A 111 8.48 -1.01 -13.17
N GLN A 112 9.17 -0.52 -14.18
CA GLN A 112 10.53 -0.90 -14.52
C GLN A 112 11.49 0.32 -14.57
N PRO A 113 11.63 1.09 -13.46
CA PRO A 113 12.65 2.14 -13.38
C PRO A 113 14.04 1.52 -13.38
N ARG A 114 15.09 2.34 -13.57
CA ARG A 114 16.46 1.89 -13.26
C ARG A 114 16.55 1.59 -11.75
N ASN A 115 17.33 0.60 -11.38
CA ASN A 115 17.49 0.26 -9.96
C ASN A 115 17.97 1.45 -9.12
N ILE A 116 18.89 2.26 -9.67
CA ILE A 116 19.40 3.45 -8.95
C ILE A 116 18.28 4.48 -8.65
N ASP A 117 17.33 4.65 -9.57
CA ASP A 117 16.22 5.58 -9.36
C ASP A 117 15.21 5.00 -8.36
N ALA A 118 14.97 3.69 -8.41
CA ALA A 118 14.16 3.00 -7.40
C ALA A 118 14.77 3.14 -5.99
N ASP A 119 16.09 2.95 -5.87
CA ASP A 119 16.79 3.03 -4.59
C ASP A 119 16.69 4.44 -3.98
N PHE A 120 16.91 5.51 -4.76
CA PHE A 120 16.76 6.87 -4.28
C PHE A 120 15.31 7.19 -3.87
N PHE A 121 14.33 6.74 -4.65
CA PHE A 121 12.93 6.93 -4.33
C PHE A 121 12.55 6.25 -3.02
N PHE A 122 12.84 4.95 -2.87
CA PHE A 122 12.44 4.21 -1.67
C PHE A 122 13.19 4.71 -0.42
N ARG A 123 14.44 5.14 -0.53
CA ARG A 123 15.15 5.79 0.57
C ARG A 123 14.55 7.14 0.96
N LEU A 124 14.08 7.93 0.00
CA LEU A 124 13.38 9.18 0.28
C LEU A 124 12.06 8.93 0.99
N MET A 125 11.24 7.97 0.51
CA MET A 125 9.91 7.70 1.07
C MET A 125 9.97 6.90 2.37
N GLY A 126 10.97 6.03 2.52
CA GLY A 126 11.18 5.14 3.66
C GLY A 126 12.21 5.65 4.66
N GLU A 127 12.41 6.98 4.81
CA GLU A 127 13.25 7.53 5.87
C GLU A 127 12.85 7.00 7.25
N GLN A 128 13.82 6.84 8.15
CA GLN A 128 13.59 6.29 9.49
C GLN A 128 12.45 7.01 10.22
N ALA A 129 12.35 8.32 10.09
CA ALA A 129 11.26 9.10 10.67
C ALA A 129 9.87 8.70 10.16
N ALA A 130 9.75 8.28 8.88
CA ALA A 130 8.49 7.75 8.34
C ALA A 130 8.17 6.37 8.93
N VAL A 131 9.15 5.48 9.01
CA VAL A 131 9.02 4.15 9.64
C VAL A 131 8.59 4.30 11.10
N ASP A 132 9.24 5.21 11.85
CA ASP A 132 8.92 5.46 13.26
C ASP A 132 7.50 6.00 13.46
N ARG A 133 7.04 6.91 12.60
CA ARG A 133 5.64 7.39 12.62
C ARG A 133 4.66 6.26 12.36
N TYR A 134 4.94 5.41 11.35
CA TYR A 134 4.09 4.25 11.06
C TYR A 134 4.05 3.27 12.23
N ARG A 135 5.20 2.98 12.85
CA ARG A 135 5.29 2.10 14.04
C ARG A 135 4.54 2.69 15.23
N ALA A 136 4.77 3.95 15.54
CA ALA A 136 4.16 4.64 16.68
C ALA A 136 2.63 4.71 16.57
N ALA A 137 2.09 4.81 15.35
CA ALA A 137 0.66 4.84 15.10
C ALA A 137 -0.04 3.50 15.40
N GLN A 138 0.67 2.35 15.39
CA GLN A 138 0.02 1.05 15.54
C GLN A 138 -0.25 0.68 17.00
N PRO A 139 -1.38 -0.01 17.31
CA PRO A 139 -1.60 -0.60 18.63
C PRO A 139 -0.57 -1.70 18.93
N ALA A 140 -0.39 -2.02 20.21
CA ALA A 140 0.62 -2.98 20.66
C ALA A 140 0.46 -4.36 20.00
N GLU A 141 -0.77 -4.84 19.88
CA GLU A 141 -1.10 -6.13 19.26
C GLU A 141 -0.67 -6.19 17.79
N LEU A 142 -0.89 -5.11 17.04
CA LEU A 142 -0.47 -5.04 15.64
C LEU A 142 1.05 -4.94 15.51
N ARG A 143 1.74 -4.22 16.42
CA ARG A 143 3.20 -4.23 16.47
C ARG A 143 3.74 -5.63 16.74
N ASN A 144 3.16 -6.34 17.72
CA ASN A 144 3.54 -7.71 18.01
C ASN A 144 3.33 -8.65 16.80
N LEU A 145 2.23 -8.50 16.07
CA LEU A 145 1.97 -9.25 14.83
C LEU A 145 3.05 -8.99 13.78
N ILE A 146 3.47 -7.73 13.60
CA ILE A 146 4.51 -7.32 12.66
C ILE A 146 5.87 -7.88 13.07
N ASP A 147 6.25 -7.76 14.35
CA ASP A 147 7.48 -8.31 14.91
C ASP A 147 7.53 -9.83 14.75
N GLY A 148 6.42 -10.51 15.06
CA GLY A 148 6.26 -11.94 14.86
C GLY A 148 6.47 -12.33 13.41
N PHE A 149 5.88 -11.61 12.47
CA PHE A 149 6.03 -11.90 11.03
C PHE A 149 7.49 -11.85 10.57
N ALA A 150 8.22 -10.80 10.96
CA ALA A 150 9.64 -10.68 10.63
C ALA A 150 10.46 -11.86 11.21
N ASN A 151 10.16 -12.26 12.44
CA ASN A 151 10.83 -13.39 13.09
C ASN A 151 10.45 -14.75 12.47
N GLY A 152 9.21 -14.92 12.02
CA GLY A 152 8.78 -16.12 11.28
C GLY A 152 9.49 -16.28 9.94
N TYR A 153 9.63 -15.20 9.18
CA TYR A 153 10.46 -15.20 7.97
C TYR A 153 11.92 -15.60 8.28
N ASN A 154 12.51 -14.97 9.29
CA ASN A 154 13.89 -15.25 9.70
C ASN A 154 14.09 -16.69 10.18
N ARG A 155 13.10 -17.25 10.86
CA ARG A 155 13.12 -18.66 11.28
C ARG A 155 13.10 -19.59 10.07
N TYR A 156 12.23 -19.35 9.09
CA TYR A 156 12.24 -20.14 7.87
C TYR A 156 13.58 -20.06 7.14
N LEU A 157 14.17 -18.86 7.03
CA LEU A 157 15.49 -18.69 6.42
C LEU A 157 16.59 -19.47 7.17
N THR A 158 16.52 -19.53 8.49
CA THR A 158 17.44 -20.33 9.31
C THR A 158 17.28 -21.83 9.05
N ASP A 159 16.05 -22.33 9.04
CA ASP A 159 15.74 -23.73 8.76
C ASP A 159 16.15 -24.15 7.34
N LEU A 160 15.92 -23.27 6.35
CA LEU A 160 16.36 -23.47 4.97
C LEU A 160 17.89 -23.58 4.87
N ASN A 161 18.62 -22.70 5.54
CA ASN A 161 20.09 -22.70 5.54
C ASN A 161 20.68 -23.91 6.29
N ALA A 162 19.97 -24.41 7.29
CA ALA A 162 20.31 -25.66 8.00
C ALA A 162 20.00 -26.94 7.18
N GLY A 163 19.40 -26.81 5.98
CA GLY A 163 19.15 -27.94 5.09
C GLY A 163 17.79 -28.61 5.25
N ALA A 164 16.87 -28.07 6.07
CA ALA A 164 15.54 -28.64 6.27
C ALA A 164 14.71 -28.78 4.98
N PHE A 165 14.99 -27.95 3.97
CA PHE A 165 14.26 -27.92 2.69
C PHE A 165 15.25 -27.95 1.51
N PRO A 166 15.86 -29.10 1.18
CA PRO A 166 17.03 -29.18 0.28
C PRO A 166 16.75 -28.66 -1.15
N ASN A 167 15.54 -28.80 -1.66
CA ASN A 167 15.16 -28.41 -3.02
C ASN A 167 14.41 -27.08 -3.10
N ALA A 168 14.17 -26.40 -1.97
CA ALA A 168 13.41 -25.16 -1.95
C ALA A 168 14.25 -23.96 -2.41
N HIS A 169 13.61 -23.05 -3.15
CA HIS A 169 14.13 -21.72 -3.52
C HIS A 169 15.49 -21.75 -4.25
N ALA A 170 15.73 -22.74 -5.11
CA ALA A 170 16.99 -22.89 -5.86
C ALA A 170 17.43 -21.61 -6.61
N ALA A 171 16.46 -20.80 -7.07
CA ALA A 171 16.74 -19.55 -7.78
C ALA A 171 17.39 -18.45 -6.91
N CYS A 172 17.15 -18.47 -5.61
CA CYS A 172 17.63 -17.39 -4.72
C CYS A 172 18.36 -17.88 -3.46
N ARG A 173 18.28 -19.15 -3.14
CA ARG A 173 18.95 -19.72 -1.96
C ARG A 173 20.45 -19.41 -1.96
N GLY A 174 20.95 -18.91 -0.83
CA GLY A 174 22.37 -18.55 -0.67
C GLY A 174 22.81 -17.28 -1.43
N LYS A 175 21.90 -16.57 -2.09
CA LYS A 175 22.25 -15.29 -2.71
C LYS A 175 22.41 -14.20 -1.65
N PRO A 176 23.38 -13.26 -1.82
CA PRO A 176 23.68 -12.21 -0.82
C PRO A 176 22.49 -11.30 -0.48
N TRP A 177 21.54 -11.17 -1.39
CA TRP A 177 20.34 -10.34 -1.21
C TRP A 177 19.21 -11.07 -0.45
N VAL A 178 19.35 -12.35 -0.15
CA VAL A 178 18.40 -13.12 0.66
C VAL A 178 18.87 -13.10 2.10
N GLY A 179 18.55 -12.04 2.82
CA GLY A 179 18.98 -11.81 4.18
C GLY A 179 17.83 -11.82 5.19
N LYS A 180 18.19 -11.68 6.46
CA LYS A 180 17.23 -11.46 7.55
C LYS A 180 16.53 -10.12 7.41
N ILE A 181 15.32 -10.06 7.97
CA ILE A 181 14.50 -8.86 8.01
C ILE A 181 14.16 -8.46 9.46
N GLY A 182 13.80 -7.21 9.65
CA GLY A 182 13.23 -6.69 10.90
C GLY A 182 11.81 -6.16 10.70
N ALA A 183 11.21 -5.65 11.75
CA ALA A 183 9.91 -4.99 11.68
C ALA A 183 9.92 -3.78 10.73
N ASP A 184 11.05 -3.06 10.65
CA ASP A 184 11.19 -1.91 9.74
C ASP A 184 10.98 -2.28 8.28
N ASP A 185 11.39 -3.47 7.86
CA ASP A 185 11.16 -3.95 6.51
C ASP A 185 9.67 -4.14 6.21
N ILE A 186 8.92 -4.58 7.20
CA ILE A 186 7.47 -4.69 7.07
C ILE A 186 6.86 -3.29 7.00
N TYR A 187 7.28 -2.33 7.81
CA TYR A 187 6.81 -0.95 7.71
C TYR A 187 7.17 -0.30 6.36
N LEU A 188 8.36 -0.52 5.82
CA LEU A 188 8.74 -0.07 4.48
C LEU A 188 7.83 -0.68 3.40
N ARG A 189 7.52 -1.98 3.51
CA ARG A 189 6.56 -2.66 2.63
C ARG A 189 5.17 -2.02 2.69
N LEU A 190 4.74 -1.66 3.89
CA LEU A 190 3.44 -1.04 4.15
C LEU A 190 3.38 0.39 3.58
N ILE A 191 4.43 1.19 3.76
CA ILE A 191 4.56 2.51 3.15
C ILE A 191 4.47 2.40 1.62
N ALA A 192 5.23 1.47 1.01
CA ALA A 192 5.19 1.25 -0.43
C ALA A 192 3.80 0.88 -0.94
N ALA A 193 3.05 0.04 -0.23
CA ALA A 193 1.69 -0.35 -0.58
C ALA A 193 0.71 0.85 -0.55
N ASN A 194 0.82 1.73 0.44
CA ASN A 194 -0.01 2.93 0.51
C ASN A 194 0.26 3.89 -0.66
N LEU A 195 1.52 4.02 -1.06
CA LEU A 195 1.96 4.95 -2.11
C LEU A 195 1.78 4.42 -3.54
N ALA A 196 1.29 3.19 -3.70
CA ALA A 196 1.25 2.49 -4.99
C ALA A 196 0.52 3.24 -6.11
N VAL A 197 -0.52 4.00 -5.79
CA VAL A 197 -1.34 4.75 -6.78
C VAL A 197 -1.03 6.25 -6.82
N GLY A 198 -0.11 6.71 -5.99
CA GLY A 198 0.34 8.11 -5.91
C GLY A 198 1.83 8.22 -6.23
N SER A 199 2.64 8.44 -5.21
CA SER A 199 4.07 8.73 -5.33
C SER A 199 4.85 7.69 -6.14
N VAL A 200 4.52 6.41 -6.06
CA VAL A 200 5.20 5.33 -6.82
C VAL A 200 5.09 5.55 -8.33
N ARG A 201 4.01 6.15 -8.83
CA ARG A 201 3.87 6.48 -10.26
C ARG A 201 4.84 7.57 -10.72
N PHE A 202 5.32 8.38 -9.79
CA PHE A 202 6.28 9.45 -10.00
C PHE A 202 7.69 9.05 -9.51
N LEU A 203 7.96 7.75 -9.38
CA LEU A 203 9.22 7.23 -8.85
C LEU A 203 10.42 7.84 -9.58
N THR A 204 10.53 7.67 -10.89
CA THR A 204 11.62 8.25 -11.68
C THR A 204 11.61 9.79 -11.66
N PRO A 205 10.48 10.49 -11.90
CA PRO A 205 10.38 11.94 -11.75
C PRO A 205 10.85 12.50 -10.40
N ILE A 206 10.63 11.79 -9.31
CA ILE A 206 11.12 12.18 -7.97
C ILE A 206 12.63 11.92 -7.86
N ALA A 207 13.08 10.72 -8.28
CA ALA A 207 14.45 10.29 -8.10
C ALA A 207 15.48 11.08 -8.93
N ILE A 208 15.06 11.67 -10.05
CA ILE A 208 15.93 12.46 -10.94
C ILE A 208 15.82 13.97 -10.74
N ALA A 209 14.87 14.43 -9.90
CA ALA A 209 14.65 15.86 -9.69
C ALA A 209 15.90 16.54 -9.08
N HIS A 210 16.43 17.52 -9.75
CA HIS A 210 17.56 18.32 -9.29
C HIS A 210 17.40 19.78 -9.73
N PRO A 211 17.93 20.74 -8.98
CA PRO A 211 17.90 22.15 -9.38
C PRO A 211 18.72 22.37 -10.68
N PRO A 212 18.34 23.33 -11.52
CA PRO A 212 19.08 23.66 -12.72
C PRO A 212 20.51 24.09 -12.39
N LYS A 213 21.44 23.77 -13.27
CA LYS A 213 22.82 24.25 -13.14
C LYS A 213 22.88 25.75 -13.47
N ARG A 214 23.87 26.44 -12.89
CA ARG A 214 24.11 27.86 -13.19
C ARG A 214 24.48 27.99 -14.67
N GLY A 215 23.64 28.70 -15.45
CA GLY A 215 23.79 28.85 -16.90
C GLY A 215 22.83 28.03 -17.75
N ASP A 216 22.02 27.18 -17.15
CA ASP A 216 20.94 26.50 -17.89
C ASP A 216 19.91 27.55 -18.36
N SER A 217 19.53 27.49 -19.65
CA SER A 217 18.45 28.33 -20.19
C SER A 217 17.11 27.98 -19.55
N ALA A 218 16.20 28.95 -19.48
CA ALA A 218 14.83 28.71 -19.01
C ALA A 218 14.20 27.55 -19.79
N SER A 219 13.58 26.62 -19.08
CA SER A 219 12.85 25.51 -19.73
C SER A 219 11.87 26.05 -20.76
N PRO A 220 11.83 25.51 -21.98
CA PRO A 220 10.87 25.95 -23.02
C PRO A 220 9.44 25.82 -22.50
N ALA A 221 8.52 26.59 -23.10
CA ALA A 221 7.10 26.45 -22.80
C ALA A 221 6.65 24.99 -22.99
N ALA A 222 5.80 24.52 -22.09
CA ALA A 222 5.33 23.14 -22.09
C ALA A 222 4.79 22.74 -23.46
N SER A 223 5.47 21.85 -24.15
CA SER A 223 5.02 21.20 -25.37
C SER A 223 4.66 19.73 -25.07
N ALA A 224 3.84 19.17 -25.94
CA ALA A 224 3.38 17.78 -25.77
C ALA A 224 4.56 16.81 -25.81
N GLY A 225 4.87 16.17 -24.68
CA GLY A 225 5.82 15.06 -24.60
C GLY A 225 5.33 13.83 -25.38
N SER A 226 6.20 12.82 -25.52
CA SER A 226 5.87 11.58 -26.20
C SER A 226 4.59 10.94 -25.67
N PRO A 227 3.67 10.46 -26.52
CA PRO A 227 2.40 9.85 -26.09
C PRO A 227 2.54 8.77 -25.02
N GLY A 228 3.58 7.93 -25.08
CA GLY A 228 3.81 6.85 -24.14
C GLY A 228 4.21 7.29 -22.73
N ALA A 229 4.84 8.46 -22.55
CA ALA A 229 5.24 8.94 -21.24
C ALA A 229 4.04 9.47 -20.42
N LEU A 230 3.02 9.97 -21.10
CA LEU A 230 1.78 10.44 -20.49
C LEU A 230 0.75 9.32 -20.28
N GLU A 231 0.86 8.25 -21.05
CA GLU A 231 0.12 7.00 -20.82
C GLU A 231 0.40 6.46 -19.41
N SER A 232 1.64 6.61 -18.92
CA SER A 232 2.00 6.19 -17.55
C SER A 232 1.31 7.01 -16.46
N LEU A 233 0.80 8.22 -16.76
CA LEU A 233 0.02 9.04 -15.84
C LEU A 233 -1.49 8.80 -15.94
N ARG A 234 -1.97 8.20 -17.04
CA ARG A 234 -3.33 7.67 -17.04
C ARG A 234 -3.40 6.68 -15.91
N PHE A 235 -4.35 6.89 -15.03
CA PHE A 235 -4.55 6.04 -13.88
C PHE A 235 -5.07 4.68 -14.36
N SER A 236 -4.17 3.80 -14.64
CA SER A 236 -4.43 2.54 -15.31
C SER A 236 -3.93 1.32 -14.56
N ILE A 237 -4.21 1.23 -13.26
CA ILE A 237 -4.22 -0.11 -12.67
C ILE A 237 -5.20 -0.98 -13.44
N GLY A 238 -6.31 -0.40 -13.95
CA GLY A 238 -7.26 -1.06 -14.83
C GLY A 238 -6.93 -1.08 -16.32
N GLU A 239 -5.84 -0.46 -16.79
CA GLU A 239 -5.47 -0.41 -18.21
C GLU A 239 -4.33 -1.35 -18.59
N HIS A 240 -3.61 -1.91 -17.60
CA HIS A 240 -2.84 -3.11 -17.91
C HIS A 240 -3.82 -4.22 -18.32
N PRO A 241 -3.62 -4.87 -19.46
CA PRO A 241 -4.47 -5.97 -19.87
C PRO A 241 -4.61 -6.99 -18.72
N GLY A 242 -5.84 -7.19 -18.26
CA GLY A 242 -6.15 -8.14 -17.19
C GLY A 242 -6.08 -7.58 -15.74
N ILE A 243 -5.69 -6.32 -15.50
CA ILE A 243 -5.75 -5.71 -14.16
C ILE A 243 -7.03 -4.88 -14.02
N GLY A 244 -7.71 -5.05 -12.92
CA GLY A 244 -8.98 -4.38 -12.59
C GLY A 244 -9.70 -5.11 -11.47
N SER A 245 -11.00 -4.92 -11.34
CA SER A 245 -11.81 -5.69 -10.39
C SER A 245 -13.27 -5.61 -10.77
N ASN A 246 -14.03 -6.63 -10.39
CA ASN A 246 -15.48 -6.61 -10.38
C ASN A 246 -15.97 -6.92 -8.97
N ALA A 247 -16.96 -6.19 -8.48
CA ALA A 247 -17.65 -6.53 -7.25
C ALA A 247 -19.15 -6.28 -7.39
N LEU A 248 -19.93 -7.22 -6.87
CA LEU A 248 -21.37 -7.13 -6.73
C LEU A 248 -21.76 -7.63 -5.34
N ALA A 249 -22.63 -6.91 -4.67
CA ALA A 249 -23.26 -7.38 -3.43
C ALA A 249 -24.76 -7.20 -3.55
N PHE A 250 -25.51 -8.24 -3.21
CA PHE A 250 -26.97 -8.28 -3.22
C PHE A 250 -27.50 -8.44 -1.81
N GLY A 251 -28.43 -7.58 -1.40
CA GLY A 251 -29.07 -7.63 -0.10
C GLY A 251 -30.08 -8.77 0.02
N ALA A 252 -30.40 -9.17 1.24
CA ALA A 252 -31.34 -10.24 1.52
C ALA A 252 -32.72 -10.08 0.87
N PRO A 253 -33.30 -8.88 0.74
CA PRO A 253 -34.62 -8.72 0.09
C PRO A 253 -34.69 -9.24 -1.33
N VAL A 254 -33.58 -9.22 -2.10
CA VAL A 254 -33.54 -9.66 -3.51
C VAL A 254 -32.98 -11.06 -3.70
N THR A 255 -32.52 -11.72 -2.64
CA THR A 255 -32.03 -13.11 -2.69
C THR A 255 -33.14 -14.12 -2.32
N ARG A 256 -32.99 -15.36 -2.79
CA ARG A 256 -33.98 -16.42 -2.54
C ARG A 256 -34.00 -16.89 -1.09
N ASP A 257 -32.84 -17.10 -0.51
CA ASP A 257 -32.68 -17.64 0.85
C ASP A 257 -32.64 -16.53 1.94
N LYS A 258 -32.93 -15.29 1.55
CA LYS A 258 -32.93 -14.13 2.44
C LYS A 258 -31.59 -13.90 3.15
N ARG A 259 -30.51 -14.20 2.45
CA ARG A 259 -29.12 -13.94 2.89
C ARG A 259 -28.43 -13.04 1.87
N SER A 260 -27.71 -12.04 2.36
CA SER A 260 -26.90 -11.20 1.49
C SER A 260 -25.79 -12.01 0.82
N ILE A 261 -25.50 -11.73 -0.45
CA ILE A 261 -24.46 -12.42 -1.24
C ILE A 261 -23.44 -11.39 -1.70
N LEU A 262 -22.16 -11.69 -1.54
CA LEU A 262 -21.04 -10.88 -2.03
C LEU A 262 -20.24 -11.66 -3.07
N PHE A 263 -20.09 -11.07 -4.25
CA PHE A 263 -19.16 -11.48 -5.28
C PHE A 263 -17.98 -10.52 -5.31
N GLY A 264 -16.76 -11.03 -5.10
CA GLY A 264 -15.50 -10.30 -5.19
C GLY A 264 -14.60 -10.97 -6.24
N ASN A 265 -14.25 -10.22 -7.27
CA ASN A 265 -13.41 -10.70 -8.37
C ASN A 265 -12.30 -9.67 -8.66
N PRO A 266 -11.25 -9.63 -7.84
CA PRO A 266 -10.09 -8.78 -8.12
C PRO A 266 -9.29 -9.37 -9.28
N HIS A 267 -9.12 -8.59 -10.35
CA HIS A 267 -8.19 -8.87 -11.44
C HIS A 267 -6.83 -8.29 -11.02
N TRP A 268 -6.02 -9.09 -10.36
CA TRP A 268 -4.84 -8.61 -9.67
C TRP A 268 -3.57 -9.34 -10.14
N PHE A 269 -2.42 -8.88 -9.69
CA PHE A 269 -1.13 -9.44 -10.07
C PHE A 269 -1.00 -10.91 -9.68
N TRP A 270 -0.56 -11.74 -10.63
CA TRP A 270 -0.27 -13.17 -10.41
C TRP A 270 1.19 -13.41 -10.02
N ARG A 271 2.05 -12.41 -10.20
CA ARG A 271 3.47 -12.45 -9.91
C ARG A 271 3.90 -11.18 -9.16
N GLY A 272 5.09 -11.23 -8.55
CA GLY A 272 5.65 -10.10 -7.83
C GLY A 272 5.12 -9.95 -6.39
N PRO A 273 5.53 -8.87 -5.69
CA PRO A 273 5.27 -8.70 -4.27
C PRO A 273 3.80 -8.42 -3.94
N ASP A 274 3.04 -7.89 -4.90
CA ASP A 274 1.62 -7.54 -4.67
C ASP A 274 0.66 -8.67 -5.05
N ARG A 275 1.17 -9.85 -5.46
CA ARG A 275 0.29 -11.00 -5.67
C ARG A 275 -0.40 -11.41 -4.38
N PHE A 276 -1.60 -11.95 -4.48
CA PHE A 276 -2.34 -12.44 -3.34
C PHE A 276 -1.73 -13.72 -2.75
N TYR A 277 -1.79 -13.79 -1.44
CA TYR A 277 -1.44 -14.97 -0.66
C TYR A 277 -2.63 -15.34 0.23
N GLN A 278 -3.27 -16.47 -0.07
CA GLN A 278 -4.43 -16.94 0.66
C GLN A 278 -4.02 -17.62 1.96
N ALA A 279 -4.72 -17.30 3.06
CA ALA A 279 -4.49 -17.91 4.37
C ALA A 279 -5.73 -17.82 5.25
N GLN A 280 -5.76 -18.61 6.32
CA GLN A 280 -6.63 -18.44 7.48
C GLN A 280 -5.78 -18.15 8.71
N LEU A 281 -6.16 -17.14 9.47
CA LEU A 281 -5.49 -16.68 10.69
C LEU A 281 -6.42 -16.82 11.88
N THR A 282 -5.98 -17.55 12.92
CA THR A 282 -6.82 -17.86 14.09
C THR A 282 -6.08 -17.66 15.41
N ILE A 283 -6.63 -16.80 16.27
CA ILE A 283 -6.37 -16.78 17.72
C ILE A 283 -7.70 -17.12 18.38
N PRO A 284 -7.82 -18.29 19.07
CA PRO A 284 -9.10 -18.71 19.65
C PRO A 284 -9.72 -17.64 20.55
N GLY A 285 -10.99 -17.33 20.31
CA GLY A 285 -11.73 -16.30 21.06
C GLY A 285 -11.42 -14.84 20.69
N GLN A 286 -10.44 -14.56 19.81
CA GLN A 286 -10.08 -13.20 19.41
C GLN A 286 -10.28 -12.95 17.91
N VAL A 287 -9.69 -13.77 17.06
CA VAL A 287 -9.77 -13.64 15.60
C VAL A 287 -9.84 -14.99 14.94
N ASN A 288 -10.69 -15.09 13.92
CA ASN A 288 -10.76 -16.21 13.00
C ASN A 288 -11.15 -15.66 11.64
N VAL A 289 -10.16 -15.37 10.80
CA VAL A 289 -10.33 -14.67 9.53
C VAL A 289 -9.64 -15.45 8.41
N ALA A 290 -10.34 -15.58 7.28
CA ALA A 290 -9.82 -16.23 6.07
C ALA A 290 -9.93 -15.28 4.87
N GLY A 291 -9.00 -15.41 3.95
CA GLY A 291 -8.98 -14.60 2.74
C GLY A 291 -7.58 -14.46 2.17
N VAL A 292 -7.31 -13.31 1.55
CA VAL A 292 -6.03 -13.05 0.92
C VAL A 292 -5.33 -11.83 1.53
N SER A 293 -4.01 -11.91 1.56
CA SER A 293 -3.08 -10.83 1.87
C SER A 293 -2.19 -10.54 0.67
N PHE A 294 -1.39 -9.47 0.73
CA PHE A 294 -0.23 -9.30 -0.12
C PHE A 294 1.01 -9.94 0.52
N LEU A 295 2.01 -10.29 -0.29
CA LEU A 295 3.28 -10.77 0.26
C LEU A 295 3.95 -9.66 1.11
N GLY A 296 4.41 -10.06 2.30
CA GLY A 296 5.01 -9.14 3.28
C GLY A 296 4.01 -8.30 4.07
N VAL A 297 2.69 -8.53 3.93
CA VAL A 297 1.64 -7.87 4.71
C VAL A 297 1.02 -8.87 5.67
N PRO A 298 1.07 -8.65 7.00
CA PRO A 298 0.64 -9.63 8.01
C PRO A 298 -0.87 -9.60 8.32
N LEU A 299 -1.72 -9.14 7.40
CA LEU A 299 -3.17 -8.96 7.60
C LEU A 299 -3.97 -9.49 6.41
N ILE A 300 -5.17 -9.99 6.64
CA ILE A 300 -6.11 -10.31 5.57
C ILE A 300 -6.70 -8.99 5.05
N VAL A 301 -6.51 -8.74 3.76
CA VAL A 301 -6.96 -7.50 3.10
C VAL A 301 -8.29 -7.66 2.37
N LEU A 302 -8.59 -8.84 1.83
CA LEU A 302 -9.90 -9.22 1.30
C LEU A 302 -10.26 -10.58 1.88
N GLY A 303 -11.48 -10.74 2.37
CA GLY A 303 -11.86 -12.02 2.95
C GLY A 303 -13.12 -11.99 3.78
N PHE A 304 -13.18 -12.87 4.75
CA PHE A 304 -14.31 -13.01 5.65
C PHE A 304 -13.89 -13.55 7.01
N ASN A 305 -14.67 -13.23 8.01
CA ASN A 305 -14.66 -13.88 9.30
C ASN A 305 -16.05 -14.48 9.60
N GLU A 306 -16.33 -14.84 10.83
CA GLU A 306 -17.63 -15.45 11.19
C GLU A 306 -18.81 -14.51 10.99
N ASN A 307 -18.60 -13.20 10.94
CA ASN A 307 -19.66 -12.19 10.98
C ASN A 307 -19.74 -11.35 9.69
N ILE A 308 -18.63 -11.17 8.99
CA ILE A 308 -18.49 -10.21 7.89
C ILE A 308 -17.78 -10.85 6.72
N ALA A 309 -18.18 -10.51 5.49
CA ALA A 309 -17.39 -10.70 4.29
C ALA A 309 -17.18 -9.36 3.59
N TRP A 310 -15.96 -9.14 3.05
CA TRP A 310 -15.62 -7.90 2.35
C TRP A 310 -14.70 -8.14 1.16
N THR A 311 -14.80 -7.24 0.19
CA THR A 311 -13.93 -7.20 -0.99
C THR A 311 -13.68 -5.76 -1.42
N HIS A 312 -12.78 -5.58 -2.38
CA HIS A 312 -12.38 -4.27 -2.89
C HIS A 312 -12.39 -4.23 -4.41
N THR A 313 -12.63 -3.03 -4.95
CA THR A 313 -12.27 -2.67 -6.32
C THR A 313 -11.35 -1.45 -6.26
N VAL A 314 -10.45 -1.28 -7.23
CA VAL A 314 -9.64 -0.07 -7.28
C VAL A 314 -10.53 1.15 -7.53
N SER A 315 -10.37 2.17 -6.68
CA SER A 315 -11.11 3.43 -6.77
C SER A 315 -10.59 4.32 -7.90
N SER A 316 -11.47 5.08 -8.53
CA SER A 316 -11.13 6.13 -9.50
C SER A 316 -10.77 7.48 -8.87
N ALA A 317 -10.92 7.63 -7.54
CA ALA A 317 -10.58 8.85 -6.83
C ALA A 317 -9.09 9.20 -6.96
N ARG A 318 -8.77 10.47 -7.07
CA ARG A 318 -7.39 10.95 -7.12
C ARG A 318 -6.87 11.09 -5.70
N ARG A 319 -5.75 10.42 -5.40
CA ARG A 319 -5.12 10.41 -4.07
C ARG A 319 -3.93 11.35 -3.98
N PHE A 320 -3.65 12.10 -5.04
CA PHE A 320 -2.54 13.03 -5.15
C PHE A 320 -2.90 14.25 -6.00
N GLY A 321 -2.08 15.29 -5.90
CA GLY A 321 -2.13 16.47 -6.75
C GLY A 321 -0.73 16.99 -7.03
N ILE A 322 -0.61 17.87 -8.01
CA ILE A 322 0.63 18.53 -8.38
C ILE A 322 0.52 20.01 -8.03
N PHE A 323 1.55 20.59 -7.45
CA PHE A 323 1.70 22.01 -7.22
C PHE A 323 2.78 22.59 -8.13
N GLN A 324 2.42 23.57 -8.94
CA GLN A 324 3.39 24.38 -9.68
C GLN A 324 3.97 25.43 -8.74
N LEU A 325 5.27 25.41 -8.56
CA LEU A 325 6.02 26.36 -7.74
C LEU A 325 6.54 27.50 -8.61
N THR A 326 6.39 28.73 -8.15
CA THR A 326 7.12 29.89 -8.67
C THR A 326 8.42 29.98 -7.88
N LEU A 327 9.56 29.90 -8.55
CA LEU A 327 10.86 29.91 -7.88
C LEU A 327 11.32 31.33 -7.56
N ASP A 328 12.15 31.45 -6.52
CA ASP A 328 12.86 32.66 -6.19
C ASP A 328 13.92 32.94 -7.29
N PRO A 329 13.91 34.11 -7.94
CA PRO A 329 14.88 34.42 -9.01
C PRO A 329 16.35 34.35 -8.56
N ALA A 330 16.64 34.51 -7.25
CA ALA A 330 17.98 34.48 -6.70
C ALA A 330 18.49 33.04 -6.41
N ASP A 331 17.56 32.09 -6.16
CA ASP A 331 17.89 30.73 -5.75
C ASP A 331 16.81 29.73 -6.19
N PRO A 332 17.08 28.86 -7.17
CA PRO A 332 16.11 27.86 -7.66
C PRO A 332 15.77 26.76 -6.65
N THR A 333 16.41 26.71 -5.49
CA THR A 333 16.04 25.84 -4.36
C THR A 333 15.11 26.52 -3.36
N ARG A 334 14.62 27.70 -3.71
CA ARG A 334 13.62 28.45 -2.95
C ARG A 334 12.41 28.75 -3.85
N TYR A 335 11.24 28.85 -3.24
CA TYR A 335 9.99 29.12 -3.95
C TYR A 335 9.17 30.18 -3.20
N LEU A 336 8.31 30.85 -3.94
CA LEU A 336 7.48 31.93 -3.42
C LEU A 336 6.11 31.40 -2.99
N VAL A 337 5.66 31.82 -1.81
CA VAL A 337 4.27 31.64 -1.34
C VAL A 337 3.78 32.99 -0.83
N ASP A 338 2.73 33.53 -1.42
CA ASP A 338 2.18 34.86 -1.14
C ASP A 338 3.27 35.95 -1.12
N GLY A 339 4.20 35.87 -2.07
CA GLY A 339 5.32 36.78 -2.22
C GLY A 339 6.49 36.56 -1.24
N ARG A 340 6.41 35.59 -0.34
CA ARG A 340 7.49 35.25 0.61
C ARG A 340 8.31 34.06 0.09
N SER A 341 9.64 34.19 0.18
CA SER A 341 10.56 33.13 -0.23
C SER A 341 10.71 32.07 0.85
N GLU A 342 10.40 30.83 0.52
CA GLU A 342 10.56 29.63 1.37
C GLU A 342 11.64 28.72 0.81
N ALA A 343 12.49 28.15 1.68
CA ALA A 343 13.48 27.18 1.27
C ALA A 343 12.87 25.79 1.09
N MET A 344 13.26 25.10 0.04
CA MET A 344 13.05 23.65 -0.06
C MET A 344 13.95 22.94 0.95
N THR A 345 13.48 21.85 1.54
CA THR A 345 14.27 21.02 2.47
C THR A 345 15.12 20.03 1.65
N PRO A 346 16.47 20.16 1.66
CA PRO A 346 17.33 19.19 1.00
C PRO A 346 17.39 17.90 1.79
N VAL A 347 17.35 16.76 1.10
CA VAL A 347 17.52 15.41 1.64
C VAL A 347 18.69 14.76 0.93
N ALA A 348 19.84 14.70 1.59
CA ALA A 348 21.04 14.06 1.06
C ALA A 348 20.93 12.55 1.25
N LEU A 349 20.94 11.81 0.15
CA LEU A 349 20.82 10.36 0.14
C LEU A 349 22.06 9.74 -0.52
N THR A 350 22.51 8.62 0.01
CA THR A 350 23.63 7.85 -0.55
C THR A 350 23.19 6.40 -0.76
N VAL A 351 23.41 5.89 -1.95
CA VAL A 351 23.10 4.52 -2.36
C VAL A 351 24.40 3.79 -2.65
N ARG A 352 24.54 2.58 -2.12
CA ARG A 352 25.62 1.68 -2.50
C ARG A 352 25.29 1.05 -3.86
N SER A 353 26.19 1.15 -4.82
CA SER A 353 25.99 0.68 -6.19
C SER A 353 27.09 -0.29 -6.57
N ARG A 354 26.74 -1.35 -7.32
CA ARG A 354 27.68 -2.32 -7.84
C ARG A 354 28.02 -1.95 -9.29
N ARG A 355 29.30 -1.69 -9.54
CA ARG A 355 29.83 -1.39 -10.87
C ARG A 355 29.91 -2.65 -11.75
N ALA A 356 30.13 -2.45 -13.04
CA ALA A 356 30.26 -3.55 -14.02
C ALA A 356 31.45 -4.48 -13.73
N ASP A 357 32.53 -3.95 -13.14
CA ASP A 357 33.70 -4.71 -12.71
C ASP A 357 33.49 -5.49 -11.40
N GLY A 358 32.30 -5.38 -10.79
CA GLY A 358 31.94 -6.04 -9.54
C GLY A 358 32.32 -5.26 -8.28
N ALA A 359 33.10 -4.16 -8.39
CA ALA A 359 33.41 -3.29 -7.26
C ALA A 359 32.18 -2.50 -6.80
N TYR A 360 32.24 -2.00 -5.57
CA TYR A 360 31.17 -1.14 -5.04
C TYR A 360 31.63 0.32 -5.04
N GLU A 361 30.67 1.19 -5.29
CA GLU A 361 30.80 2.64 -5.16
C GLU A 361 29.63 3.22 -4.38
N SER A 362 29.79 4.43 -3.86
CA SER A 362 28.72 5.21 -3.25
C SER A 362 28.26 6.29 -4.22
N VAL A 363 26.97 6.26 -4.57
CA VAL A 363 26.34 7.29 -5.39
C VAL A 363 25.47 8.16 -4.50
N SER A 364 25.67 9.47 -4.55
CA SER A 364 24.90 10.42 -3.74
C SER A 364 24.05 11.32 -4.61
N ARG A 365 22.81 11.61 -4.14
CA ARG A 365 21.93 12.64 -4.69
C ARG A 365 21.33 13.45 -3.56
N THR A 366 21.09 14.75 -3.81
CA THR A 366 20.26 15.58 -2.95
C THR A 366 18.91 15.72 -3.62
N LEU A 367 17.87 15.14 -3.00
CA LEU A 367 16.48 15.33 -3.39
C LEU A 367 15.87 16.42 -2.50
N TYR A 368 14.77 17.02 -2.94
CA TYR A 368 14.21 18.17 -2.25
C TYR A 368 12.74 17.96 -1.91
N ARG A 369 12.34 18.47 -0.75
CA ARG A 369 10.93 18.53 -0.32
C ARG A 369 10.47 19.96 -0.15
N THR A 370 9.20 20.18 -0.38
CA THR A 370 8.48 21.43 -0.11
C THR A 370 7.40 21.16 0.92
N ARG A 371 6.67 22.19 1.34
CA ARG A 371 5.47 22.04 2.17
C ARG A 371 4.38 21.16 1.54
N PHE A 372 4.41 21.00 0.21
CA PHE A 372 3.44 20.19 -0.55
C PHE A 372 3.87 18.72 -0.71
N GLY A 373 5.17 18.42 -0.60
CA GLY A 373 5.75 17.10 -0.82
C GLY A 373 7.06 17.15 -1.60
N PRO A 374 7.55 16.02 -2.13
CA PRO A 374 8.78 15.96 -2.90
C PRO A 374 8.68 16.75 -4.21
N VAL A 375 9.81 17.38 -4.58
CA VAL A 375 9.96 17.99 -5.90
C VAL A 375 10.03 16.89 -6.96
N VAL A 376 9.38 17.12 -8.10
CA VAL A 376 9.31 16.18 -9.23
C VAL A 376 9.80 16.84 -10.51
N ASP A 377 10.60 16.15 -11.28
CA ASP A 377 10.93 16.50 -12.65
C ASP A 377 9.99 15.76 -13.61
N LEU A 378 9.00 16.48 -14.14
CA LEU A 378 8.01 15.92 -15.05
C LEU A 378 8.46 15.97 -16.52
N SER A 379 9.69 16.40 -16.82
CA SER A 379 10.20 16.50 -18.19
C SER A 379 10.16 15.19 -18.99
N PRO A 380 10.36 13.99 -18.36
CA PRO A 380 10.16 12.73 -19.06
C PRO A 380 8.73 12.48 -19.51
N MET A 381 7.77 13.12 -18.85
CA MET A 381 6.33 12.95 -19.09
C MET A 381 5.76 14.04 -20.02
N ALA A 382 6.27 15.27 -19.91
CA ALA A 382 5.88 16.40 -20.74
C ALA A 382 7.03 17.39 -20.84
N GLN A 383 7.48 17.65 -22.07
CA GLN A 383 8.51 18.64 -22.33
C GLN A 383 8.11 20.00 -21.75
N GLY A 384 9.04 20.69 -21.05
CA GLY A 384 8.80 21.98 -20.41
C GLY A 384 8.20 21.88 -19.00
N LEU A 385 7.96 20.69 -18.45
CA LEU A 385 7.56 20.47 -17.07
C LEU A 385 8.74 19.97 -16.19
N GLY A 386 9.96 20.35 -16.50
CA GLY A 386 11.14 20.09 -15.68
C GLY A 386 11.33 21.15 -14.59
N TRP A 387 12.29 20.89 -13.68
CA TRP A 387 12.77 21.87 -12.73
C TRP A 387 13.67 22.90 -13.44
N GLY A 388 13.11 24.06 -13.77
CA GLY A 388 13.82 25.17 -14.43
C GLY A 388 14.24 26.25 -13.45
N THR A 389 14.62 27.42 -14.01
CA THR A 389 15.04 28.60 -13.21
C THR A 389 13.88 29.41 -12.65
N GLN A 390 12.68 29.30 -13.24
CA GLN A 390 11.49 30.04 -12.83
C GLN A 390 10.41 29.18 -12.19
N ARG A 391 10.39 27.90 -12.48
CA ARG A 391 9.34 26.97 -12.08
C ARG A 391 9.91 25.62 -11.71
N ALA A 392 9.27 25.01 -10.72
CA ALA A 392 9.41 23.60 -10.38
C ALA A 392 8.03 23.03 -10.04
N TYR A 393 7.97 21.73 -9.78
CA TYR A 393 6.72 21.06 -9.45
C TYR A 393 6.92 20.21 -8.21
N ALA A 394 5.90 20.15 -7.36
CA ALA A 394 5.88 19.28 -6.17
C ALA A 394 4.69 18.33 -6.26
N LEU A 395 4.90 17.09 -5.84
CA LEU A 395 3.85 16.08 -5.73
C LEU A 395 3.32 16.05 -4.30
N ALA A 396 2.04 16.31 -4.14
CA ALA A 396 1.33 16.10 -2.88
C ALA A 396 0.59 14.76 -2.96
N ASP A 397 0.90 13.83 -2.06
CA ASP A 397 0.24 12.52 -1.98
C ASP A 397 -0.36 12.36 -0.59
N VAL A 398 -1.67 12.23 -0.53
CA VAL A 398 -2.42 12.16 0.73
C VAL A 398 -2.13 10.88 1.53
N ASN A 399 -1.57 9.85 0.89
CA ASN A 399 -1.22 8.59 1.54
C ASN A 399 0.17 8.56 2.21
N ILE A 400 1.00 9.60 2.07
CA ILE A 400 2.34 9.62 2.69
C ILE A 400 2.22 9.43 4.22
N ASP A 401 1.25 10.07 4.85
CA ASP A 401 1.04 10.02 6.30
C ASP A 401 -0.13 9.09 6.72
N ASN A 402 -0.56 8.20 5.82
CA ASN A 402 -1.69 7.30 6.08
C ASN A 402 -1.27 6.02 6.82
N ALA A 403 -0.66 6.14 7.99
CA ALA A 403 -0.32 4.98 8.84
C ALA A 403 -1.54 4.21 9.36
N ARG A 404 -2.74 4.81 9.30
CA ARG A 404 -4.01 4.24 9.79
C ARG A 404 -4.55 3.10 8.92
N ALA A 405 -4.09 2.95 7.68
CA ALA A 405 -4.57 1.90 6.79
C ALA A 405 -4.46 0.50 7.42
N PHE A 406 -3.37 0.25 8.16
CA PHE A 406 -3.15 -1.05 8.80
C PHE A 406 -4.00 -1.24 10.05
N GLN A 407 -4.25 -0.18 10.81
CA GLN A 407 -5.22 -0.21 11.91
C GLN A 407 -6.62 -0.55 11.40
N ASN A 408 -7.00 0.01 10.25
CA ASN A 408 -8.29 -0.28 9.63
C ASN A 408 -8.44 -1.76 9.28
N PHE A 409 -7.46 -2.36 8.57
CA PHE A 409 -7.48 -3.78 8.25
C PHE A 409 -7.39 -4.66 9.49
N PHE A 410 -6.55 -4.30 10.46
CA PHE A 410 -6.43 -5.02 11.73
C PHE A 410 -7.76 -5.07 12.49
N ALA A 411 -8.46 -3.94 12.56
CA ALA A 411 -9.78 -3.87 13.18
C ALA A 411 -10.84 -4.63 12.36
N TRP A 412 -10.79 -4.56 11.01
CA TRP A 412 -11.72 -5.30 10.15
C TRP A 412 -11.59 -6.81 10.29
N ASN A 413 -10.38 -7.34 10.44
CA ASN A 413 -10.18 -8.78 10.66
C ASN A 413 -10.91 -9.29 11.91
N GLN A 414 -11.27 -8.38 12.84
CA GLN A 414 -11.95 -8.64 14.12
C GLN A 414 -13.40 -8.12 14.17
N ALA A 415 -13.91 -7.52 13.07
CA ALA A 415 -15.24 -6.90 13.05
C ALA A 415 -16.34 -7.91 13.31
N ARG A 416 -17.35 -7.51 14.12
CA ARG A 416 -18.40 -8.39 14.65
C ARG A 416 -19.78 -8.18 14.02
N SER A 417 -19.97 -7.14 13.23
CA SER A 417 -21.20 -6.85 12.51
C SER A 417 -20.94 -5.89 11.34
N LEU A 418 -21.89 -5.78 10.41
CA LEU A 418 -21.80 -4.80 9.32
C LEU A 418 -21.69 -3.36 9.87
N ASN A 419 -22.44 -3.03 10.93
CA ASN A 419 -22.38 -1.72 11.57
C ASN A 419 -20.99 -1.46 12.17
N ASP A 420 -20.39 -2.45 12.84
CA ASP A 420 -19.05 -2.36 13.40
C ASP A 420 -18.00 -2.15 12.28
N PHE A 421 -18.08 -2.94 11.21
CA PHE A 421 -17.22 -2.81 10.03
C PHE A 421 -17.29 -1.40 9.41
N MET A 422 -18.51 -0.87 9.20
CA MET A 422 -18.74 0.49 8.70
C MET A 422 -18.17 1.56 9.65
N ALA A 423 -18.38 1.40 10.97
CA ALA A 423 -17.88 2.32 11.98
C ALA A 423 -16.35 2.35 12.01
N ILE A 424 -15.70 1.19 11.88
CA ILE A 424 -14.23 1.08 11.77
C ILE A 424 -13.72 1.88 10.56
N GLN A 425 -14.31 1.69 9.37
CA GLN A 425 -13.84 2.42 8.18
C GLN A 425 -14.05 3.93 8.32
N LYS A 426 -15.17 4.38 8.87
CA LYS A 426 -15.43 5.81 9.12
C LYS A 426 -14.45 6.40 10.13
N ARG A 427 -14.14 5.66 11.20
CA ARG A 427 -13.19 6.09 12.23
C ARG A 427 -11.80 6.32 11.68
N TYR A 428 -11.28 5.41 10.87
CA TYR A 428 -9.93 5.51 10.34
C TYR A 428 -9.86 6.31 9.04
N ALA A 429 -10.91 6.30 8.22
CA ALA A 429 -10.95 6.90 6.87
C ALA A 429 -9.64 6.66 6.10
N ALA A 430 -9.17 5.42 6.10
CA ALA A 430 -7.78 5.11 5.80
C ALA A 430 -7.58 4.20 4.57
N MET A 431 -8.66 3.82 3.86
CA MET A 431 -8.52 2.99 2.67
C MET A 431 -7.70 3.72 1.60
N PRO A 432 -6.47 3.25 1.26
CA PRO A 432 -5.53 4.11 0.53
C PRO A 432 -5.93 4.36 -0.92
N TRP A 433 -6.57 3.39 -1.58
CA TRP A 433 -6.87 3.51 -3.02
C TRP A 433 -7.96 2.55 -3.52
N ALA A 434 -8.79 2.01 -2.63
CA ALA A 434 -9.81 1.04 -3.02
C ALA A 434 -11.20 1.42 -2.53
N ASN A 435 -12.21 1.09 -3.34
CA ASN A 435 -13.60 0.97 -2.91
C ASN A 435 -13.76 -0.26 -2.03
N THR A 436 -14.66 -0.21 -1.08
CA THR A 436 -14.97 -1.30 -0.16
C THR A 436 -16.41 -1.76 -0.35
N PHE A 437 -16.60 -3.08 -0.38
CA PHE A 437 -17.89 -3.75 -0.35
C PHE A 437 -17.95 -4.65 0.88
N ALA A 438 -19.08 -4.68 1.57
CA ALA A 438 -19.24 -5.56 2.72
C ALA A 438 -20.69 -6.04 2.87
N ILE A 439 -20.81 -7.26 3.43
CA ILE A 439 -22.06 -7.86 3.90
C ILE A 439 -21.86 -8.41 5.31
N GLY A 440 -22.91 -8.42 6.12
CA GLY A 440 -22.90 -8.99 7.46
C GLY A 440 -23.73 -10.27 7.57
N ARG A 441 -23.33 -11.19 8.45
CA ARG A 441 -24.14 -12.36 8.78
C ARG A 441 -25.45 -11.91 9.43
N GLY A 442 -26.59 -12.31 8.87
CA GLY A 442 -27.91 -11.94 9.38
C GLY A 442 -28.30 -10.49 9.15
N ASP A 443 -27.49 -9.70 8.42
CA ASP A 443 -27.83 -8.36 7.98
C ASP A 443 -28.42 -8.40 6.56
N GLU A 444 -29.54 -7.73 6.38
CA GLU A 444 -30.23 -7.68 5.08
C GLU A 444 -29.59 -6.72 4.10
N ARG A 445 -28.68 -5.87 4.58
CA ARG A 445 -28.09 -4.76 3.83
C ARG A 445 -26.76 -5.14 3.23
N VAL A 446 -26.40 -4.41 2.19
CA VAL A 446 -25.06 -4.39 1.58
C VAL A 446 -24.49 -3.00 1.63
N TRP A 447 -23.18 -2.90 1.75
CA TRP A 447 -22.48 -1.63 1.85
C TRP A 447 -21.46 -1.44 0.75
N PHE A 448 -21.42 -0.21 0.24
CA PHE A 448 -20.36 0.33 -0.61
C PHE A 448 -19.79 1.60 0.02
N ALA A 449 -18.45 1.75 -0.03
CA ALA A 449 -17.78 2.98 0.37
C ALA A 449 -16.47 3.21 -0.39
N ASP A 450 -16.22 4.45 -0.77
CA ASP A 450 -14.90 4.97 -1.14
C ASP A 450 -14.42 5.91 -0.01
N ILE A 451 -14.36 5.36 1.22
CA ILE A 451 -13.94 6.08 2.42
C ILE A 451 -12.46 5.81 2.69
N GLY A 452 -11.65 6.80 2.36
CA GLY A 452 -10.20 6.83 2.56
C GLY A 452 -9.66 8.23 2.32
N PRO A 453 -8.37 8.48 2.50
CA PRO A 453 -7.83 9.82 2.31
C PRO A 453 -7.93 10.23 0.84
N ILE A 454 -8.73 11.25 0.57
CA ILE A 454 -8.85 11.97 -0.70
C ILE A 454 -8.49 13.42 -0.44
N PRO A 455 -7.63 14.06 -1.25
CA PRO A 455 -7.27 15.46 -1.04
C PRO A 455 -8.49 16.37 -0.96
N ASN A 456 -8.52 17.28 0.00
CA ASN A 456 -9.61 18.24 0.13
C ASN A 456 -9.44 19.38 -0.88
N VAL A 457 -9.82 19.09 -2.13
CA VAL A 457 -9.81 20.01 -3.27
C VAL A 457 -11.23 20.14 -3.80
N PRO A 458 -12.04 21.05 -3.23
CA PRO A 458 -13.36 21.38 -3.77
C PRO A 458 -13.28 21.87 -5.21
N ASP A 459 -14.31 21.65 -6.00
CA ASP A 459 -14.33 22.00 -7.43
C ASP A 459 -14.03 23.48 -7.68
N ALA A 460 -14.56 24.38 -6.85
CA ALA A 460 -14.27 25.82 -6.95
C ALA A 460 -12.79 26.16 -6.68
N LEU A 461 -12.12 25.41 -5.78
CA LEU A 461 -10.68 25.54 -5.55
C LEU A 461 -9.90 25.06 -6.79
N ALA A 462 -10.26 23.91 -7.33
CA ALA A 462 -9.62 23.39 -8.53
C ALA A 462 -9.78 24.37 -9.71
N GLU A 463 -10.95 24.94 -9.91
CA GLU A 463 -11.23 25.90 -10.99
C GLU A 463 -10.44 27.19 -10.86
N SER A 464 -10.38 27.77 -9.67
CA SER A 464 -9.69 29.05 -9.43
C SER A 464 -8.18 28.93 -9.37
N CYS A 465 -7.66 27.77 -8.95
CA CYS A 465 -6.24 27.57 -8.65
C CYS A 465 -5.48 26.74 -9.69
N THR A 466 -6.16 26.15 -10.69
CA THR A 466 -5.47 25.42 -11.76
C THR A 466 -4.64 26.36 -12.63
N THR A 467 -3.34 26.07 -12.75
CA THR A 467 -2.42 26.87 -13.57
C THR A 467 -2.65 26.64 -15.08
N PRO A 468 -2.14 27.52 -15.98
CA PRO A 468 -2.19 27.27 -17.42
C PRO A 468 -1.54 25.94 -17.82
N ALA A 469 -0.39 25.58 -17.20
CA ALA A 469 0.25 24.28 -17.40
C ALA A 469 -0.67 23.14 -16.93
N GLY A 470 -1.33 23.31 -15.80
CA GLY A 470 -2.32 22.36 -15.28
C GLY A 470 -3.52 22.18 -16.21
N ARG A 471 -4.03 23.24 -16.82
CA ARG A 471 -5.11 23.14 -17.82
C ARG A 471 -4.68 22.38 -19.06
N ALA A 472 -3.49 22.62 -19.56
CA ALA A 472 -2.94 21.87 -20.69
C ALA A 472 -2.73 20.38 -20.34
N PHE A 473 -2.35 20.10 -19.09
CA PHE A 473 -2.14 18.74 -18.57
C PHE A 473 -3.47 17.99 -18.31
N ALA A 474 -4.52 18.71 -17.89
CA ALA A 474 -5.82 18.12 -17.52
C ALA A 474 -6.51 17.37 -18.66
N GLY A 475 -6.29 17.78 -19.92
CA GLY A 475 -6.80 17.07 -21.10
C GLY A 475 -6.22 15.66 -21.27
N ARG A 476 -5.10 15.37 -20.61
CA ARG A 476 -4.39 14.09 -20.68
C ARG A 476 -4.55 13.24 -19.42
N VAL A 477 -4.70 13.89 -18.27
CA VAL A 477 -4.89 13.23 -16.97
C VAL A 477 -6.08 13.89 -16.25
N PRO A 478 -7.31 13.59 -16.67
CA PRO A 478 -8.49 14.20 -16.10
C PRO A 478 -8.61 13.96 -14.59
N GLY A 479 -9.05 15.00 -13.86
CA GLY A 479 -9.35 14.91 -12.44
C GLY A 479 -8.15 14.99 -11.49
N VAL A 480 -6.90 15.08 -12.00
CA VAL A 480 -5.74 15.35 -11.15
C VAL A 480 -5.65 16.86 -10.88
N PRO A 481 -5.68 17.31 -9.62
CA PRO A 481 -5.47 18.72 -9.29
C PRO A 481 -4.04 19.13 -9.66
N PHE A 482 -3.90 20.25 -10.39
CA PHE A 482 -2.62 20.85 -10.75
C PHE A 482 -2.66 22.33 -10.39
N LEU A 483 -2.28 22.64 -9.16
CA LEU A 483 -2.61 23.88 -8.48
C LEU A 483 -1.44 24.85 -8.44
N ASP A 484 -1.74 26.13 -8.24
CA ASP A 484 -0.79 27.22 -8.07
C ASP A 484 -0.19 27.20 -6.65
N GLY A 485 1.01 26.64 -6.50
CA GLY A 485 1.74 26.56 -5.23
C GLY A 485 2.32 27.89 -4.74
N SER A 486 2.23 28.98 -5.55
CA SER A 486 2.65 30.32 -5.13
C SER A 486 1.62 31.05 -4.27
N LYS A 487 0.44 30.46 -4.08
CA LYS A 487 -0.66 31.03 -3.29
C LYS A 487 -1.09 30.08 -2.19
N SER A 488 -1.02 30.51 -0.94
CA SER A 488 -1.50 29.73 0.20
C SER A 488 -3.02 29.41 0.07
N ALA A 489 -3.79 30.30 -0.54
CA ALA A 489 -5.21 30.10 -0.83
C ALA A 489 -5.49 28.91 -1.76
N CYS A 490 -4.49 28.41 -2.50
CA CYS A 490 -4.59 27.26 -3.40
C CYS A 490 -4.13 25.93 -2.76
N ALA A 491 -3.69 25.94 -1.51
CA ALA A 491 -3.39 24.73 -0.76
C ALA A 491 -4.66 23.88 -0.52
N TRP A 492 -4.49 22.60 -0.30
CA TRP A 492 -5.59 21.72 0.11
C TRP A 492 -6.27 22.27 1.35
N ARG A 493 -7.59 22.23 1.39
CA ARG A 493 -8.35 22.75 2.52
C ARG A 493 -8.13 21.88 3.75
N VAL A 494 -7.96 22.53 4.91
CA VAL A 494 -7.95 21.85 6.20
C VAL A 494 -9.37 21.91 6.76
N ASP A 495 -9.90 20.74 7.10
CA ASP A 495 -11.21 20.56 7.73
C ASP A 495 -10.98 19.89 9.09
N SER A 496 -11.44 20.51 10.17
CA SER A 496 -11.28 19.99 11.53
C SER A 496 -12.09 18.70 11.79
N THR A 497 -13.07 18.39 10.93
CA THR A 497 -13.84 17.15 10.99
C THR A 497 -13.20 16.00 10.22
N SER A 498 -12.17 16.30 9.42
CA SER A 498 -11.40 15.27 8.71
C SER A 498 -10.47 14.52 9.66
N VAL A 499 -10.36 13.22 9.46
CA VAL A 499 -9.43 12.36 10.21
C VAL A 499 -7.96 12.68 9.91
N GLN A 500 -7.71 13.34 8.76
CA GLN A 500 -6.37 13.72 8.31
C GLN A 500 -6.38 15.15 7.75
N PRO A 501 -5.45 16.02 8.21
CA PRO A 501 -5.32 17.36 7.63
C PRO A 501 -5.14 17.32 6.10
N GLY A 502 -5.84 18.18 5.38
CA GLY A 502 -5.77 18.25 3.93
C GLY A 502 -6.54 17.16 3.17
N ALA A 503 -7.21 16.25 3.87
CA ALA A 503 -8.13 15.28 3.29
C ALA A 503 -9.60 15.69 3.49
N LEU A 504 -10.49 15.16 2.64
CA LEU A 504 -11.93 15.29 2.79
C LEU A 504 -12.40 14.65 4.10
N SER A 505 -13.43 15.22 4.74
CA SER A 505 -14.11 14.60 5.87
C SER A 505 -14.93 13.38 5.43
N VAL A 506 -15.30 12.51 6.37
CA VAL A 506 -16.03 11.26 6.08
C VAL A 506 -17.36 11.54 5.38
N GLU A 507 -18.04 12.62 5.75
CA GLU A 507 -19.32 13.04 5.17
C GLU A 507 -19.20 13.48 3.69
N GLN A 508 -17.99 13.87 3.27
CA GLN A 508 -17.68 14.25 1.91
C GLN A 508 -17.18 13.08 1.04
N LEU A 509 -17.16 11.87 1.58
CA LEU A 509 -16.66 10.67 0.91
C LEU A 509 -17.81 9.76 0.45
N PRO A 510 -17.76 9.22 -0.79
CA PRO A 510 -18.85 8.44 -1.34
C PRO A 510 -19.11 7.15 -0.54
N SER A 511 -20.35 6.95 -0.11
CA SER A 511 -20.79 5.69 0.50
C SER A 511 -22.29 5.51 0.40
N THR A 512 -22.75 4.27 0.44
CA THR A 512 -24.18 3.94 0.46
C THR A 512 -24.44 2.57 1.10
N VAL A 513 -25.59 2.47 1.78
CA VAL A 513 -26.15 1.22 2.31
C VAL A 513 -27.41 0.91 1.52
N ARG A 514 -27.52 -0.31 1.01
CA ARG A 514 -28.64 -0.73 0.15
C ARG A 514 -29.25 -2.05 0.62
N GLY A 515 -30.55 -2.23 0.34
CA GLY A 515 -31.23 -3.53 0.49
C GLY A 515 -31.31 -4.31 -0.83
N ASP A 516 -31.12 -3.66 -1.97
CA ASP A 516 -31.14 -4.27 -3.29
C ASP A 516 -29.75 -4.75 -3.74
N TYR A 517 -28.93 -3.85 -4.30
CA TYR A 517 -27.56 -4.20 -4.67
C TYR A 517 -26.62 -2.99 -4.65
N VAL A 518 -25.32 -3.29 -4.62
CA VAL A 518 -24.23 -2.38 -4.97
C VAL A 518 -23.25 -3.09 -5.88
N GLY A 519 -22.67 -2.38 -6.86
CA GLY A 519 -21.70 -2.91 -7.79
C GLY A 519 -20.69 -1.86 -8.24
N ASN A 520 -19.46 -2.28 -8.50
CA ASN A 520 -18.44 -1.44 -9.12
C ASN A 520 -17.50 -2.29 -9.98
N PHE A 521 -17.06 -1.71 -11.09
CA PHE A 521 -16.24 -2.34 -12.11
C PHE A 521 -15.07 -1.40 -12.50
N ASN A 522 -14.55 -0.66 -11.54
CA ASN A 522 -13.47 0.35 -11.57
C ASN A 522 -13.83 1.70 -12.21
N ASP A 523 -15.01 1.91 -12.71
CA ASP A 523 -15.47 3.28 -12.97
C ASP A 523 -15.79 3.99 -11.64
N SER A 524 -16.16 5.27 -11.68
CA SER A 524 -16.35 6.04 -10.45
C SER A 524 -17.49 5.49 -9.58
N TYR A 525 -17.54 5.97 -8.34
CA TYR A 525 -18.60 5.68 -7.37
C TYR A 525 -20.02 6.00 -7.87
N TRP A 526 -20.15 6.84 -8.90
CA TRP A 526 -21.41 7.43 -9.37
C TRP A 526 -22.53 6.40 -9.58
N LEU A 527 -22.24 5.35 -10.33
CA LEU A 527 -23.20 4.29 -10.64
C LEU A 527 -22.99 3.01 -9.81
N THR A 528 -22.60 3.14 -8.56
CA THR A 528 -22.53 1.99 -7.64
C THR A 528 -23.86 1.23 -7.57
N ASN A 529 -24.97 1.94 -7.75
CA ASN A 529 -26.28 1.36 -8.06
C ASN A 529 -26.88 2.15 -9.22
N ALA A 530 -27.19 1.49 -10.33
CA ALA A 530 -27.70 2.14 -11.54
C ALA A 530 -29.08 2.79 -11.33
N ASN A 531 -29.89 2.28 -10.39
CA ASN A 531 -31.21 2.81 -10.06
C ASN A 531 -31.16 3.95 -9.01
N ALA A 532 -30.02 4.12 -8.34
CA ALA A 532 -29.83 5.13 -7.31
C ALA A 532 -28.41 5.73 -7.40
N PRO A 533 -28.12 6.53 -8.43
CA PRO A 533 -26.81 7.15 -8.63
C PRO A 533 -26.41 8.02 -7.44
N LEU A 534 -25.15 7.91 -7.00
CA LEU A 534 -24.59 8.79 -5.98
C LEU A 534 -24.15 10.12 -6.59
N SER A 535 -24.40 11.24 -5.91
CA SER A 535 -24.01 12.57 -6.36
C SER A 535 -23.69 13.48 -5.16
N GLY A 536 -23.18 14.68 -5.45
CA GLY A 536 -22.89 15.69 -4.40
C GLY A 536 -21.46 15.61 -3.85
N TYR A 537 -20.61 14.78 -4.41
CA TYR A 537 -19.20 14.69 -4.01
C TYR A 537 -18.29 15.48 -4.98
N PRO A 538 -17.14 15.97 -4.51
CA PRO A 538 -16.20 16.69 -5.38
C PRO A 538 -15.66 15.83 -6.53
N ARG A 539 -15.35 16.44 -7.67
CA ARG A 539 -14.81 15.73 -8.86
C ARG A 539 -13.54 14.92 -8.59
N ILE A 540 -12.76 15.31 -7.59
CA ILE A 540 -11.56 14.57 -7.19
C ILE A 540 -11.90 13.17 -6.65
N ALA A 541 -13.08 12.96 -6.08
CA ALA A 541 -13.56 11.66 -5.63
C ALA A 541 -14.00 10.75 -6.80
N GLY A 542 -14.26 11.30 -7.98
CA GLY A 542 -14.62 10.54 -9.17
C GLY A 542 -15.55 11.32 -10.12
N ALA A 543 -15.48 10.98 -11.39
CA ALA A 543 -16.32 11.60 -12.41
C ALA A 543 -17.78 11.13 -12.31
N THR A 544 -18.71 12.05 -12.57
CA THR A 544 -20.15 11.76 -12.65
C THR A 544 -20.69 12.20 -14.00
N ARG A 545 -21.82 11.60 -14.44
CA ARG A 545 -22.50 11.93 -15.72
C ARG A 545 -21.58 11.79 -16.94
N VAL A 546 -20.68 10.81 -16.88
CA VAL A 546 -19.77 10.45 -17.98
C VAL A 546 -20.13 9.08 -18.53
N GLU A 547 -19.70 8.82 -19.76
CA GLU A 547 -19.85 7.50 -20.35
C GLU A 547 -19.10 6.45 -19.54
N GLN A 548 -19.78 5.35 -19.23
CA GLN A 548 -19.20 4.24 -18.48
C GLN A 548 -18.54 3.24 -19.44
N SER A 549 -17.51 2.56 -18.95
CA SER A 549 -16.85 1.48 -19.69
C SER A 549 -17.85 0.37 -20.07
N LEU A 550 -17.59 -0.36 -21.16
CA LEU A 550 -18.41 -1.50 -21.55
C LEU A 550 -18.53 -2.54 -20.45
N ARG A 551 -17.45 -2.76 -19.68
CA ARG A 551 -17.42 -3.68 -18.55
C ARG A 551 -18.37 -3.23 -17.43
N THR A 552 -18.41 -1.96 -17.10
CA THR A 552 -19.35 -1.41 -16.13
C THR A 552 -20.80 -1.53 -16.60
N ARG A 553 -21.07 -1.21 -17.87
CA ARG A 553 -22.41 -1.40 -18.46
C ARG A 553 -22.86 -2.85 -18.41
N CYS A 554 -22.00 -3.80 -18.80
CA CYS A 554 -22.26 -5.24 -18.69
C CYS A 554 -22.55 -5.67 -17.26
N GLY A 555 -21.76 -5.20 -16.30
CA GLY A 555 -21.94 -5.53 -14.89
C GLY A 555 -23.30 -5.08 -14.33
N HIS A 556 -23.76 -3.88 -14.70
CA HIS A 556 -25.10 -3.41 -14.30
C HIS A 556 -26.23 -4.14 -15.03
N LEU A 557 -26.06 -4.48 -16.31
CA LEU A 557 -27.05 -5.32 -17.04
C LEU A 557 -27.13 -6.71 -16.40
N LEU A 558 -26.00 -7.29 -15.98
CA LEU A 558 -25.96 -8.56 -15.26
C LEU A 558 -26.69 -8.45 -13.92
N ALA A 559 -26.42 -7.42 -13.12
CA ALA A 559 -27.13 -7.19 -11.86
C ALA A 559 -28.64 -7.04 -12.07
N ALA A 560 -29.05 -6.28 -13.09
CA ALA A 560 -30.48 -6.13 -13.45
C ALA A 560 -31.13 -7.44 -13.93
N ARG A 561 -30.39 -8.30 -14.66
CA ARG A 561 -30.87 -9.62 -15.07
C ARG A 561 -31.08 -10.52 -13.85
N LEU A 562 -30.09 -10.60 -12.97
CA LEU A 562 -30.17 -11.41 -11.75
C LEU A 562 -31.34 -11.00 -10.84
N GLN A 563 -31.62 -9.70 -10.70
CA GLN A 563 -32.75 -9.21 -9.90
C GLN A 563 -34.12 -9.56 -10.47
N ARG A 564 -34.21 -9.96 -11.76
CA ARG A 564 -35.45 -10.46 -12.41
C ARG A 564 -35.64 -11.95 -12.25
N GLU A 565 -34.70 -12.68 -11.62
CA GLU A 565 -34.83 -14.11 -11.36
C GLU A 565 -36.07 -14.41 -10.50
N ARG A 566 -36.92 -15.31 -10.98
CA ARG A 566 -38.14 -15.72 -10.25
C ARG A 566 -37.76 -16.39 -8.92
N GLY A 567 -38.31 -15.88 -7.83
CA GLY A 567 -38.02 -16.37 -6.48
C GLY A 567 -36.74 -15.85 -5.85
N GLY A 568 -36.06 -14.89 -6.50
CA GLY A 568 -34.84 -14.23 -5.97
C GLY A 568 -33.54 -14.88 -6.42
N ILE A 569 -32.46 -14.12 -6.25
CA ILE A 569 -31.09 -14.49 -6.67
C ILE A 569 -30.58 -15.65 -5.82
N THR A 570 -29.99 -16.66 -6.46
CA THR A 570 -29.27 -17.74 -5.77
C THR A 570 -27.77 -17.59 -5.98
N ARG A 571 -26.99 -18.26 -5.13
CA ARG A 571 -25.53 -18.34 -5.30
C ARG A 571 -25.17 -18.95 -6.65
N GLU A 572 -25.82 -20.04 -7.01
CA GLU A 572 -25.58 -20.77 -8.27
C GLU A 572 -25.94 -19.94 -9.51
N ALA A 573 -27.00 -19.12 -9.43
CA ALA A 573 -27.35 -18.19 -10.50
C ALA A 573 -26.28 -17.11 -10.69
N LEU A 574 -25.74 -16.58 -9.58
CA LEU A 574 -24.64 -15.61 -9.63
C LEU A 574 -23.34 -16.26 -10.16
N GLU A 575 -22.96 -17.43 -9.65
CA GLU A 575 -21.79 -18.18 -10.12
C GLU A 575 -21.87 -18.44 -11.63
N SER A 576 -23.00 -18.96 -12.10
CA SER A 576 -23.24 -19.21 -13.55
C SER A 576 -23.25 -17.93 -14.40
N ALA A 577 -23.54 -16.79 -13.81
CA ALA A 577 -23.63 -15.53 -14.54
C ALA A 577 -22.28 -14.80 -14.68
N VAL A 578 -21.31 -15.11 -13.80
CA VAL A 578 -19.98 -14.47 -13.77
C VAL A 578 -18.86 -15.36 -14.33
N LEU A 579 -19.12 -16.67 -14.53
CA LEU A 579 -18.25 -17.62 -15.21
C LEU A 579 -18.54 -17.67 -16.71
#